data_eefbf06943fc69f11ef7412b1d4977bb
#
_entry.id   eefbf06943fc69f11ef7412b1d4977bb
#
_cell.length_a   1.000
_cell.length_b   1.000
_cell.length_c   1.000
_cell.angle_alpha   90.00
_cell.angle_beta   90.00
_cell.angle_gamma   90.00
#
_symmetry.space_group_name_H-M   'P 1'
#
loop_
_entity.id
_entity.type
_entity.pdbx_description
1 polymer ?
#
loop_
_entity_poly.entity_id
_entity_poly.type
_entity_poly.pdbx_seq_one_letter_code
_entity_poly.pdbx_strand_id
1 'polypeptide(L)'
;MGSDAVFSDCRKYRYALWRRWEMEHPLILFIGLNPSTADETKNDPTIRRCINFAKDWGYGGVMIANLFAFRSTSPEIMKQQKDPIGKENDLWIGKLADASKLVIAAWGNHGLFLNRYQKIEESLPPMKCLGLTLLKQPKHPLYLKKNSVPQDYPTTERS
;
A
#
# COMPACT_ATOMS: atom_id res chain seq x y z
N MET A 1 16.08 3.88 -12.99
CA MET A 1 15.20 3.06 -12.33
C MET A 1 14.93 3.42 -10.88
N GLY A 2 15.67 3.86 -10.04
CA GLY A 2 15.49 4.10 -8.63
C GLY A 2 14.13 4.59 -8.14
N SER A 3 13.54 5.61 -8.75
CA SER A 3 12.33 6.25 -8.20
C SER A 3 11.38 6.67 -9.30
N ASP A 4 10.09 6.35 -9.12
CA ASP A 4 9.06 6.82 -10.03
C ASP A 4 7.66 6.65 -9.41
N ALA A 5 6.66 7.16 -10.10
CA ALA A 5 5.27 7.01 -9.71
C ALA A 5 4.36 7.12 -10.93
N VAL A 6 3.15 6.56 -10.83
CA VAL A 6 2.14 6.63 -11.88
C VAL A 6 0.94 7.39 -11.35
N PHE A 7 0.58 8.45 -12.05
CA PHE A 7 -0.55 9.31 -11.72
C PHE A 7 -1.58 9.31 -12.85
N SER A 8 -2.82 9.66 -12.51
CA SER A 8 -3.80 10.06 -13.51
C SER A 8 -3.35 11.35 -14.20
N ASP A 9 -3.92 11.67 -15.37
CA ASP A 9 -3.57 12.89 -16.11
C ASP A 9 -3.76 14.16 -15.27
N CYS A 10 -4.82 14.20 -14.47
CA CYS A 10 -5.10 15.36 -13.60
C CYS A 10 -4.25 15.34 -12.33
N ARG A 11 -3.49 14.28 -12.08
CA ARG A 11 -2.63 14.07 -10.90
C ARG A 11 -3.40 14.05 -9.58
N LYS A 12 -4.69 13.89 -9.61
CA LYS A 12 -5.52 13.73 -8.39
C LYS A 12 -5.46 12.30 -7.85
N TYR A 13 -5.06 11.35 -8.70
CA TYR A 13 -4.94 9.94 -8.34
C TYR A 13 -3.51 9.49 -8.54
N ARG A 14 -2.97 8.75 -7.56
CA ARG A 14 -1.67 8.07 -7.70
C ARG A 14 -1.92 6.57 -7.63
N TYR A 15 -1.65 5.86 -8.73
CA TYR A 15 -1.90 4.43 -8.84
C TYR A 15 -0.75 3.58 -8.37
N ALA A 16 0.47 4.08 -8.47
CA ALA A 16 1.67 3.32 -8.13
C ALA A 16 2.79 4.28 -7.75
N LEU A 17 3.66 3.80 -6.87
CA LEU A 17 4.90 4.49 -6.52
C LEU A 17 5.94 3.42 -6.22
N TRP A 18 7.18 3.63 -6.65
CA TRP A 18 8.24 2.71 -6.28
C TRP A 18 9.56 3.43 -6.05
N ARG A 19 10.40 2.73 -5.25
CA ARG A 19 11.78 3.12 -4.94
C ARG A 19 12.60 1.86 -4.99
N ARG A 20 13.69 1.84 -5.77
CA ARG A 20 14.53 0.66 -5.90
C ARG A 20 15.99 1.07 -5.71
N TRP A 21 16.69 0.30 -4.87
CA TRP A 21 18.09 0.59 -4.52
C TRP A 21 19.02 -0.61 -4.79
N GLU A 22 18.49 -1.82 -4.95
CA GLU A 22 19.30 -3.00 -5.19
C GLU A 22 18.61 -3.92 -6.19
N MET A 23 19.20 -4.03 -7.40
CA MET A 23 18.56 -4.77 -8.49
C MET A 23 18.57 -6.28 -8.31
N GLU A 24 19.52 -6.81 -7.55
CA GLU A 24 19.65 -8.25 -7.37
C GLU A 24 18.71 -8.81 -6.31
N HIS A 25 18.06 -7.96 -5.52
CA HIS A 25 17.12 -8.38 -4.49
C HIS A 25 15.67 -8.09 -4.92
N PRO A 26 14.70 -8.89 -4.45
CA PRO A 26 13.32 -8.75 -4.90
C PRO A 26 12.65 -7.48 -4.36
N LEU A 27 11.49 -7.19 -4.95
CA LEU A 27 10.63 -6.08 -4.54
C LEU A 27 9.55 -6.54 -3.58
N ILE A 28 9.15 -5.65 -2.68
CA ILE A 28 8.02 -5.86 -1.79
C ILE A 28 6.96 -4.79 -2.07
N LEU A 29 5.69 -5.17 -2.01
CA LEU A 29 4.56 -4.25 -2.19
C LEU A 29 3.88 -3.99 -0.85
N PHE A 30 3.68 -2.71 -0.52
CA PHE A 30 2.78 -2.31 0.56
C PHE A 30 1.50 -1.76 -0.05
N ILE A 31 0.36 -2.19 0.46
CA ILE A 31 -0.94 -1.62 0.06
C ILE A 31 -1.46 -0.80 1.23
N GLY A 32 -1.44 0.51 1.07
CA GLY A 32 -1.92 1.45 2.09
C GLY A 32 -3.35 1.86 1.86
N LEU A 33 -3.79 2.89 2.57
CA LEU A 33 -5.17 3.39 2.48
C LEU A 33 -5.35 4.28 1.25
N ASN A 34 -4.66 5.41 1.23
CA ASN A 34 -4.70 6.37 0.12
C ASN A 34 -3.40 7.16 0.07
N PRO A 35 -3.01 7.65 -1.12
CA PRO A 35 -1.76 8.42 -1.25
C PRO A 35 -1.87 9.80 -0.62
N SER A 36 -0.73 10.31 -0.15
CA SER A 36 -0.62 11.65 0.39
C SER A 36 0.29 12.50 -0.52
N THR A 37 1.44 12.94 -0.03
CA THR A 37 2.25 13.94 -0.72
C THR A 37 3.42 13.39 -1.54
N ALA A 38 3.77 12.12 -1.36
CA ALA A 38 4.89 11.54 -2.10
C ALA A 38 4.59 11.46 -3.61
N ASP A 39 5.62 11.67 -4.41
CA ASP A 39 5.51 11.68 -5.87
C ASP A 39 6.67 10.90 -6.52
N GLU A 40 7.01 11.20 -7.75
CA GLU A 40 8.03 10.49 -8.51
C GLU A 40 9.39 10.49 -7.81
N THR A 41 9.70 11.55 -7.08
CA THR A 41 11.00 11.72 -6.43
C THR A 41 10.91 12.00 -4.94
N LYS A 42 9.82 12.59 -4.48
CA LYS A 42 9.66 13.05 -3.09
C LYS A 42 9.00 11.97 -2.24
N ASN A 43 9.57 11.73 -1.05
CA ASN A 43 9.00 10.81 -0.07
C ASN A 43 8.17 11.58 0.97
N ASP A 44 7.17 10.91 1.54
CA ASP A 44 6.47 11.38 2.72
C ASP A 44 6.79 10.43 3.90
N PRO A 45 6.31 10.72 5.12
CA PRO A 45 6.64 9.87 6.27
C PRO A 45 6.26 8.40 6.10
N THR A 46 5.12 8.11 5.49
CA THR A 46 4.69 6.72 5.25
C THR A 46 5.64 6.00 4.30
N ILE A 47 6.01 6.66 3.21
CA ILE A 47 6.93 6.07 2.23
C ILE A 47 8.30 5.80 2.86
N ARG A 48 8.82 6.75 3.64
CA ARG A 48 10.09 6.55 4.36
C ARG A 48 10.03 5.33 5.29
N ARG A 49 8.91 5.15 5.96
CA ARG A 49 8.72 4.01 6.86
C ARG A 49 8.75 2.69 6.10
N CYS A 50 8.04 2.63 4.97
CA CYS A 50 8.01 1.44 4.13
C CYS A 50 9.39 1.13 3.54
N ILE A 51 10.13 2.14 3.12
CA ILE A 51 11.52 1.97 2.64
C ILE A 51 12.38 1.34 3.74
N ASN A 52 12.29 1.84 4.96
CA ASN A 52 13.08 1.32 6.07
C ASN A 52 12.74 -0.13 6.39
N PHE A 53 11.47 -0.50 6.41
CA PHE A 53 11.06 -1.89 6.60
C PHE A 53 11.64 -2.77 5.49
N ALA A 54 11.50 -2.35 4.23
CA ALA A 54 11.98 -3.14 3.10
C ALA A 54 13.49 -3.37 3.19
N LYS A 55 14.25 -2.35 3.54
CA LYS A 55 15.70 -2.47 3.72
C LYS A 55 16.06 -3.40 4.86
N ASP A 56 15.37 -3.27 6.00
CA ASP A 56 15.63 -4.11 7.18
C ASP A 56 15.35 -5.59 6.88
N TRP A 57 14.39 -5.87 6.01
CA TRP A 57 14.04 -7.25 5.65
C TRP A 57 14.83 -7.79 4.45
N GLY A 58 15.77 -7.02 3.90
CA GLY A 58 16.64 -7.47 2.83
C GLY A 58 16.07 -7.38 1.43
N TYR A 59 15.02 -6.58 1.21
CA TYR A 59 14.46 -6.38 -0.12
C TYR A 59 15.25 -5.31 -0.89
N GLY A 60 15.21 -5.39 -2.23
CA GLY A 60 15.94 -4.50 -3.12
C GLY A 60 15.15 -3.27 -3.54
N GLY A 61 13.90 -3.19 -3.12
CA GLY A 61 13.06 -2.04 -3.42
C GLY A 61 11.68 -2.22 -2.84
N VAL A 62 10.92 -1.12 -2.85
CA VAL A 62 9.56 -1.09 -2.34
C VAL A 62 8.64 -0.51 -3.41
N MET A 63 7.46 -1.11 -3.54
CA MET A 63 6.36 -0.60 -4.34
C MET A 63 5.21 -0.28 -3.42
N ILE A 64 4.46 0.77 -3.75
CA ILE A 64 3.31 1.22 -2.96
C ILE A 64 2.09 1.32 -3.87
N ALA A 65 1.01 0.69 -3.45
CA ALA A 65 -0.32 0.89 -4.00
C ALA A 65 -1.25 1.25 -2.83
N ASN A 66 -2.47 1.62 -3.14
CA ASN A 66 -3.43 2.03 -2.11
C ASN A 66 -4.81 1.48 -2.46
N LEU A 67 -5.62 1.23 -1.42
CA LEU A 67 -7.02 0.82 -1.64
C LEU A 67 -7.77 1.87 -2.44
N PHE A 68 -7.52 3.14 -2.13
CA PHE A 68 -8.12 4.30 -2.79
C PHE A 68 -6.99 5.13 -3.38
N ALA A 69 -7.05 5.40 -4.68
CA ALA A 69 -5.95 6.10 -5.35
C ALA A 69 -6.05 7.63 -5.23
N PHE A 70 -7.18 8.17 -4.77
CA PHE A 70 -7.33 9.62 -4.62
C PHE A 70 -6.33 10.18 -3.60
N ARG A 71 -5.56 11.19 -3.99
CA ARG A 71 -4.53 11.80 -3.16
C ARG A 71 -5.14 12.75 -2.14
N SER A 72 -4.87 12.51 -0.86
CA SER A 72 -5.33 13.37 0.23
C SER A 72 -4.50 13.11 1.48
N THR A 73 -4.24 14.15 2.26
CA THR A 73 -3.61 14.01 3.57
C THR A 73 -4.63 13.58 4.64
N SER A 74 -5.91 13.58 4.30
CA SER A 74 -7.01 13.25 5.21
C SER A 74 -7.87 12.12 4.66
N PRO A 75 -8.05 11.01 5.42
CA PRO A 75 -8.99 9.97 5.02
C PRO A 75 -10.42 10.48 4.84
N GLU A 76 -10.83 11.47 5.64
CA GLU A 76 -12.19 12.01 5.55
C GLU A 76 -12.42 12.74 4.23
N ILE A 77 -11.44 13.49 3.74
CA ILE A 77 -11.54 14.16 2.44
C ILE A 77 -11.59 13.12 1.31
N MET A 78 -10.77 12.08 1.42
CA MET A 78 -10.78 10.99 0.44
C MET A 78 -12.16 10.35 0.35
N LYS A 79 -12.79 10.09 1.50
CA LYS A 79 -14.11 9.45 1.54
C LYS A 79 -15.22 10.31 0.93
N GLN A 80 -15.04 11.62 0.86
CA GLN A 80 -16.02 12.54 0.30
C GLN A 80 -15.99 12.61 -1.22
N GLN A 81 -15.00 12.00 -1.85
CA GLN A 81 -14.86 12.06 -3.30
C GLN A 81 -15.91 11.19 -3.98
N LYS A 82 -16.32 11.60 -5.17
CA LYS A 82 -17.27 10.85 -5.98
C LYS A 82 -16.71 9.49 -6.39
N ASP A 83 -15.43 9.46 -6.75
CA ASP A 83 -14.71 8.23 -7.06
C ASP A 83 -13.38 8.22 -6.29
N PRO A 84 -13.35 7.71 -5.05
CA PRO A 84 -12.11 7.67 -4.30
C PRO A 84 -11.15 6.57 -4.76
N ILE A 85 -11.65 5.53 -5.42
CA ILE A 85 -10.85 4.37 -5.82
C ILE A 85 -9.96 4.70 -7.01
N GLY A 86 -10.52 5.29 -8.07
CA GLY A 86 -9.80 5.59 -9.30
C GLY A 86 -9.96 4.48 -10.35
N LYS A 87 -10.08 4.89 -11.61
CA LYS A 87 -10.42 3.98 -12.73
C LYS A 87 -9.39 2.88 -12.94
N GLU A 88 -8.12 3.18 -12.80
CA GLU A 88 -7.04 2.23 -13.09
C GLU A 88 -6.45 1.59 -11.85
N ASN A 89 -7.02 1.87 -10.67
CA ASN A 89 -6.39 1.44 -9.43
C ASN A 89 -6.29 -0.08 -9.30
N ASP A 90 -7.37 -0.80 -9.59
CA ASP A 90 -7.36 -2.26 -9.48
C ASP A 90 -6.35 -2.89 -10.44
N LEU A 91 -6.23 -2.34 -11.65
CA LEU A 91 -5.26 -2.79 -12.63
C LEU A 91 -3.83 -2.65 -12.09
N TRP A 92 -3.50 -1.50 -11.53
CA TRP A 92 -2.16 -1.25 -11.00
C TRP A 92 -1.86 -2.07 -9.75
N ILE A 93 -2.83 -2.25 -8.86
CA ILE A 93 -2.64 -3.14 -7.70
C ILE A 93 -2.26 -4.54 -8.18
N GLY A 94 -2.98 -5.08 -9.16
CA GLY A 94 -2.67 -6.39 -9.72
C GLY A 94 -1.28 -6.48 -10.34
N LYS A 95 -0.90 -5.48 -11.14
CA LYS A 95 0.43 -5.44 -11.77
C LYS A 95 1.56 -5.39 -10.74
N LEU A 96 1.40 -4.56 -9.72
CA LEU A 96 2.42 -4.43 -8.69
C LEU A 96 2.52 -5.70 -7.83
N ALA A 97 1.38 -6.32 -7.53
CA ALA A 97 1.37 -7.57 -6.79
C ALA A 97 2.12 -8.67 -7.55
N ASP A 98 1.89 -8.77 -8.85
CA ASP A 98 2.57 -9.76 -9.71
C ASP A 98 4.08 -9.54 -9.75
N ALA A 99 4.53 -8.29 -9.66
CA ALA A 99 5.95 -7.94 -9.71
C ALA A 99 6.65 -8.08 -8.35
N SER A 100 5.91 -8.34 -7.28
CA SER A 100 6.46 -8.38 -5.92
C SER A 100 6.72 -9.80 -5.45
N LYS A 101 7.69 -9.95 -4.55
CA LYS A 101 7.94 -11.20 -3.83
C LYS A 101 6.96 -11.38 -2.68
N LEU A 102 6.53 -10.27 -2.09
CA LEU A 102 5.69 -10.26 -0.90
C LEU A 102 4.76 -9.05 -0.94
N VAL A 103 3.51 -9.24 -0.52
CA VAL A 103 2.53 -8.15 -0.42
C VAL A 103 2.16 -7.95 1.04
N ILE A 104 2.31 -6.72 1.52
CA ILE A 104 1.95 -6.31 2.88
C ILE A 104 0.69 -5.47 2.85
N ALA A 105 -0.36 -5.95 3.52
CA ALA A 105 -1.57 -5.16 3.75
C ALA A 105 -1.29 -4.18 4.89
N ALA A 106 -1.57 -2.90 4.69
CA ALA A 106 -1.17 -1.85 5.64
C ALA A 106 -2.10 -0.64 5.61
N TRP A 107 -3.41 -0.86 5.45
CA TRP A 107 -4.35 0.24 5.22
C TRP A 107 -5.07 0.76 6.47
N GLY A 108 -4.99 0.06 7.60
CA GLY A 108 -5.65 0.49 8.82
C GLY A 108 -7.17 0.34 8.77
N ASN A 109 -7.84 0.90 9.79
CA ASN A 109 -9.29 0.73 9.96
C ASN A 109 -10.13 1.35 8.85
N HIS A 110 -9.63 2.39 8.17
CA HIS A 110 -10.38 3.01 7.07
C HIS A 110 -10.52 2.11 5.86
N GLY A 111 -9.81 0.97 5.81
CA GLY A 111 -10.02 -0.04 4.78
C GLY A 111 -11.41 -0.66 4.80
N LEU A 112 -12.15 -0.50 5.91
CA LEU A 112 -13.54 -0.90 6.00
C LEU A 112 -14.47 -0.06 5.11
N PHE A 113 -14.04 1.13 4.73
CA PHE A 113 -14.83 2.03 3.89
C PHE A 113 -15.15 1.35 2.55
N LEU A 114 -16.41 1.30 2.19
CA LEU A 114 -16.94 0.65 0.97
C LEU A 114 -16.58 -0.84 0.87
N ASN A 115 -16.22 -1.47 2.00
CA ASN A 115 -15.75 -2.86 2.03
C ASN A 115 -14.58 -3.11 1.08
N ARG A 116 -13.77 -2.08 0.85
CA ARG A 116 -12.69 -2.12 -0.14
C ARG A 116 -11.66 -3.21 0.18
N TYR A 117 -11.39 -3.44 1.46
CA TYR A 117 -10.45 -4.47 1.89
C TYR A 117 -10.85 -5.87 1.37
N GLN A 118 -12.14 -6.18 1.36
CA GLN A 118 -12.63 -7.48 0.89
C GLN A 118 -12.37 -7.67 -0.60
N LYS A 119 -12.58 -6.61 -1.39
CA LYS A 119 -12.33 -6.65 -2.82
C LYS A 119 -10.87 -7.01 -3.12
N ILE A 120 -9.96 -6.43 -2.36
CA ILE A 120 -8.54 -6.69 -2.55
C ILE A 120 -8.15 -8.08 -2.05
N GLU A 121 -8.69 -8.53 -0.92
CA GLU A 121 -8.47 -9.89 -0.43
C GLU A 121 -8.86 -10.94 -1.48
N GLU A 122 -10.01 -10.73 -2.14
CA GLU A 122 -10.50 -11.65 -3.16
C GLU A 122 -9.67 -11.61 -4.44
N SER A 123 -9.06 -10.48 -4.74
CA SER A 123 -8.34 -10.26 -6.00
C SER A 123 -6.89 -10.73 -5.96
N LEU A 124 -6.30 -10.86 -4.79
CA LEU A 124 -4.87 -11.15 -4.63
C LEU A 124 -4.61 -12.47 -3.91
N PRO A 125 -3.43 -13.08 -4.15
CA PRO A 125 -2.99 -14.19 -3.30
C PRO A 125 -2.87 -13.75 -1.85
N PRO A 126 -2.70 -14.71 -0.92
CA PRO A 126 -2.56 -14.38 0.50
C PRO A 126 -1.49 -13.32 0.76
N MET A 127 -1.82 -12.36 1.61
CA MET A 127 -0.94 -11.25 1.97
C MET A 127 -0.36 -11.45 3.37
N LYS A 128 0.61 -10.62 3.71
CA LYS A 128 1.12 -10.48 5.07
C LYS A 128 0.68 -9.13 5.63
N CYS A 129 0.85 -8.94 6.93
CA CYS A 129 0.62 -7.67 7.60
C CYS A 129 1.61 -7.54 8.76
N LEU A 130 1.62 -6.38 9.41
CA LEU A 130 2.54 -6.11 10.53
C LEU A 130 1.79 -6.01 11.86
N GLY A 131 0.61 -6.57 11.92
CA GLY A 131 -0.26 -6.59 13.08
C GLY A 131 -1.67 -6.21 12.71
N LEU A 132 -2.62 -6.51 13.59
CA LEU A 132 -4.04 -6.23 13.37
C LEU A 132 -4.56 -5.26 14.41
N THR A 133 -5.47 -4.39 13.99
CA THR A 133 -6.22 -3.53 14.90
C THR A 133 -7.33 -4.33 15.58
N LEU A 134 -8.03 -3.72 16.54
CA LEU A 134 -9.19 -4.35 17.17
C LEU A 134 -10.31 -4.67 16.17
N LEU A 135 -10.40 -3.94 15.08
CA LEU A 135 -11.35 -4.19 14.00
C LEU A 135 -10.83 -5.20 12.98
N LYS A 136 -9.70 -5.85 13.29
CA LYS A 136 -9.06 -6.88 12.45
C LYS A 136 -8.60 -6.36 11.10
N GLN A 137 -8.27 -5.07 11.04
CA GLN A 137 -7.65 -4.47 9.86
C GLN A 137 -6.13 -4.42 10.05
N PRO A 138 -5.36 -4.51 8.95
CA PRO A 138 -3.90 -4.46 9.07
C PRO A 138 -3.45 -3.08 9.51
N LYS A 139 -2.51 -3.03 10.45
CA LYS A 139 -2.05 -1.76 11.01
C LYS A 139 -1.33 -0.92 9.96
N HIS A 140 -1.52 0.39 10.04
CA HIS A 140 -0.85 1.37 9.20
C HIS A 140 0.64 1.46 9.58
N PRO A 141 1.55 1.63 8.60
CA PRO A 141 3.00 1.63 8.89
C PRO A 141 3.46 2.66 9.93
N LEU A 142 2.82 3.82 9.98
CA LEU A 142 3.22 4.89 10.91
C LEU A 142 2.97 4.55 12.38
N TYR A 143 2.14 3.56 12.68
CA TYR A 143 1.79 3.19 14.05
C TYR A 143 2.50 1.94 14.53
N LEU A 144 3.55 1.51 13.81
CA LEU A 144 4.23 0.26 14.08
C LEU A 144 5.61 0.49 14.66
N LYS A 145 6.07 -0.48 15.46
CA LYS A 145 7.43 -0.46 15.97
C LYS A 145 8.41 -0.74 14.83
N LYS A 146 9.57 -0.14 14.92
CA LYS A 146 10.63 -0.25 13.91
C LYS A 146 11.04 -1.70 13.66
N ASN A 147 10.98 -2.56 14.65
CA ASN A 147 11.39 -3.96 14.56
C ASN A 147 10.23 -4.91 14.20
N SER A 148 9.12 -4.38 13.71
CA SER A 148 8.00 -5.21 13.27
C SER A 148 8.42 -6.12 12.13
N VAL A 149 7.85 -7.34 12.09
CA VAL A 149 8.11 -8.32 11.05
C VAL A 149 6.80 -8.80 10.43
N PRO A 150 6.84 -9.23 9.16
CA PRO A 150 5.62 -9.70 8.50
C PRO A 150 5.03 -10.93 9.19
N GLN A 151 3.71 -10.95 9.30
CA GLN A 151 2.94 -12.10 9.78
C GLN A 151 1.76 -12.33 8.84
N ASP A 152 1.13 -13.49 8.93
CA ASP A 152 0.01 -13.80 8.06
C ASP A 152 -1.14 -12.82 8.27
N TYR A 153 -1.71 -12.34 7.16
CA TYR A 153 -2.90 -11.52 7.19
C TYR A 153 -4.11 -12.45 6.99
N PRO A 154 -4.97 -12.60 7.99
CA PRO A 154 -6.13 -13.49 7.85
C PRO A 154 -7.16 -12.86 6.92
N THR A 155 -7.69 -13.65 5.97
CA THR A 155 -8.80 -13.19 5.13
C THR A 155 -10.11 -13.35 5.88
N THR A 156 -11.15 -12.66 5.41
CA THR A 156 -12.50 -12.75 5.99
C THR A 156 -13.05 -14.18 5.98
N GLU A 157 -12.65 -14.97 5.01
CA GLU A 157 -13.11 -16.35 4.88
C GLU A 157 -12.57 -17.29 5.96
N ARG A 158 -11.50 -16.88 6.64
CA ARG A 158 -10.86 -17.70 7.67
C ARG A 158 -11.38 -17.39 9.08
N SER A 159 -12.18 -16.39 9.22
CA SER A 159 -12.65 -15.94 10.54
C SER A 159 -13.74 -16.85 11.11
#